data_12abb44913f587371c81dd01ff908821
#
_entry.id   12abb44913f587371c81dd01ff908821
#
_cell.length_a   1.000
_cell.length_b   1.000
_cell.length_c   1.000
_cell.angle_alpha   90.00
_cell.angle_beta   90.00
_cell.angle_gamma   90.00
#
_symmetry.space_group_name_H-M   'P 1'
#
loop_
_entity.id
_entity.type
_entity.pdbx_description
1 polymer ?
#
loop_
_entity_poly.entity_id
_entity_poly.type
_entity_poly.pdbx_seq_one_letter_code
_entity_poly.pdbx_strand_id
1 'polypeptide(L)'
;GTLYTFRLLSKICDANGNVIEELTPEGEQIEGISQSTYDVMREGMYRVVHAAGTAAGAFTGLQIDIAGKSGSVQENLSRANHATFISYGPYNDPKISVTVAIPHGYMAYNAAVVCRYIYQYYFGYIDMEDILDKSYNTLGESATYSD
;
A
#
# COMPACT_ATOMS: atom_id res chain seq x y z
N GLY A 1 -0.52 7.09 -16.29
CA GLY A 1 0.82 7.54 -16.74
C GLY A 1 1.08 9.01 -16.44
N THR A 2 0.49 9.56 -15.36
CA THR A 2 0.77 10.94 -14.94
C THR A 2 1.66 10.92 -13.70
N LEU A 3 2.78 11.63 -13.76
CA LEU A 3 3.65 11.87 -12.62
C LEU A 3 3.24 13.18 -11.96
N TYR A 4 2.91 13.13 -10.66
CA TYR A 4 2.54 14.33 -9.89
C TYR A 4 3.71 14.81 -9.05
N THR A 5 3.86 16.14 -8.94
CA THR A 5 4.81 16.73 -7.99
C THR A 5 4.33 16.48 -6.57
N PHE A 6 5.18 15.86 -5.76
CA PHE A 6 4.87 15.60 -4.34
C PHE A 6 4.84 16.90 -3.55
N ARG A 7 3.86 17.00 -2.65
CA ARG A 7 3.71 18.14 -1.75
C ARG A 7 3.05 17.69 -0.45
N LEU A 8 3.32 18.39 0.63
CA LEU A 8 2.72 18.14 1.94
C LEU A 8 1.46 18.99 2.18
N LEU A 9 1.39 20.16 1.54
CA LEU A 9 0.28 21.10 1.70
C LEU A 9 -0.76 20.87 0.62
N SER A 10 -2.00 20.54 1.01
CA SER A 10 -3.14 20.36 0.09
C SER A 10 -4.07 21.57 0.09
N LYS A 11 -4.30 22.19 1.26
CA LYS A 11 -5.18 23.34 1.41
C LYS A 11 -4.81 24.16 2.64
N ILE A 12 -5.17 25.43 2.60
CA ILE A 12 -5.07 26.38 3.73
C ILE A 12 -6.50 26.72 4.17
N CYS A 13 -6.77 26.60 5.46
CA CYS A 13 -8.07 26.91 6.04
C CYS A 13 -7.94 28.04 7.08
N ASP A 14 -9.03 28.78 7.29
CA ASP A 14 -9.15 29.72 8.42
C ASP A 14 -9.36 28.98 9.76
N ALA A 15 -9.44 29.72 10.84
CA ALA A 15 -9.67 29.16 12.18
C ALA A 15 -11.03 28.46 12.34
N ASN A 16 -11.97 28.69 11.44
CA ASN A 16 -13.31 28.09 11.44
C ASN A 16 -13.38 26.85 10.51
N GLY A 17 -12.29 26.51 9.82
CA GLY A 17 -12.21 25.38 8.90
C GLY A 17 -12.63 25.72 7.46
N ASN A 18 -12.93 26.99 7.14
CA ASN A 18 -13.24 27.38 5.76
C ASN A 18 -11.97 27.35 4.91
N VAL A 19 -12.05 26.82 3.71
CA VAL A 19 -10.91 26.78 2.79
C VAL A 19 -10.63 28.18 2.27
N ILE A 20 -9.44 28.70 2.52
CA ILE A 20 -8.91 29.96 1.98
C ILE A 20 -8.27 29.73 0.62
N GLU A 21 -7.49 28.66 0.50
CA GLU A 21 -6.77 28.29 -0.72
C GLU A 21 -6.71 26.79 -0.84
N GLU A 22 -6.97 26.27 -2.02
CA GLU A 22 -6.79 24.88 -2.37
C GLU A 22 -5.70 24.74 -3.43
N LEU A 23 -4.70 23.91 -3.12
CA LEU A 23 -3.55 23.70 -3.99
C LEU A 23 -3.80 22.49 -4.89
N THR A 24 -3.96 22.71 -6.18
CA THR A 24 -4.15 21.64 -7.16
C THR A 24 -2.83 20.91 -7.44
N PRO A 25 -2.81 19.56 -7.48
CA PRO A 25 -1.62 18.81 -7.88
C PRO A 25 -1.22 19.16 -9.32
N GLU A 26 0.05 19.48 -9.52
CA GLU A 26 0.63 19.59 -10.85
C GLU A 26 1.08 18.20 -11.31
N GLY A 27 0.60 17.78 -12.48
CA GLY A 27 0.91 16.48 -13.06
C GLY A 27 1.47 16.63 -14.46
N GLU A 28 2.51 15.86 -14.75
CA GLU A 28 3.13 15.74 -16.07
C GLU A 28 2.85 14.37 -16.66
N GLN A 29 2.42 14.32 -17.92
CA GLN A 29 2.19 13.05 -18.61
C GLN A 29 3.54 12.39 -18.93
N ILE A 30 3.71 11.13 -18.50
CA ILE A 30 4.90 10.35 -18.85
C ILE A 30 4.79 9.94 -20.32
N GLU A 31 5.72 10.44 -21.12
CA GLU A 31 5.79 10.14 -22.55
C GLU A 31 6.51 8.80 -22.82
N GLY A 32 6.25 8.22 -23.99
CA GLY A 32 6.95 7.04 -24.48
C GLY A 32 6.48 5.69 -23.91
N ILE A 33 5.48 5.68 -23.01
CA ILE A 33 4.90 4.45 -22.47
C ILE A 33 3.50 4.27 -23.03
N SER A 34 3.24 3.12 -23.67
CA SER A 34 1.93 2.81 -24.24
C SER A 34 0.89 2.47 -23.18
N GLN A 35 -0.38 2.70 -23.48
CA GLN A 35 -1.49 2.29 -22.59
C GLN A 35 -1.44 0.78 -22.29
N SER A 36 -1.13 -0.04 -23.29
CA SER A 36 -1.02 -1.50 -23.11
C SER A 36 0.08 -1.89 -22.10
N THR A 37 1.17 -1.11 -22.02
CA THR A 37 2.20 -1.34 -21.00
C THR A 37 1.67 -1.05 -19.59
N TYR A 38 0.94 0.03 -19.44
CA TYR A 38 0.28 0.33 -18.15
C TYR A 38 -0.75 -0.73 -17.77
N ASP A 39 -1.53 -1.23 -18.73
CA ASP A 39 -2.54 -2.27 -18.50
C ASP A 39 -1.89 -3.57 -18.01
N VAL A 40 -0.79 -4.00 -18.66
CA VAL A 40 -0.03 -5.19 -18.24
C VAL A 40 0.58 -5.00 -16.85
N MET A 41 1.11 -3.82 -16.55
CA MET A 41 1.67 -3.52 -15.22
C MET A 41 0.58 -3.55 -14.14
N ARG A 42 -0.58 -2.93 -14.39
CA ARG A 42 -1.72 -2.94 -13.48
C ARG A 42 -2.23 -4.36 -13.22
N GLU A 43 -2.38 -5.15 -14.28
CA GLU A 43 -2.77 -6.55 -14.17
C GLU A 43 -1.74 -7.35 -13.36
N GLY A 44 -0.44 -7.12 -13.57
CA GLY A 44 0.63 -7.73 -12.78
C GLY A 44 0.51 -7.38 -11.28
N MET A 45 0.24 -6.11 -10.96
CA MET A 45 0.01 -5.66 -9.57
C MET A 45 -1.26 -6.28 -8.96
N TYR A 46 -2.31 -6.44 -9.76
CA TYR A 46 -3.54 -7.11 -9.31
C TYR A 46 -3.27 -8.57 -8.93
N ARG A 47 -2.52 -9.30 -9.75
CA ARG A 47 -2.17 -10.71 -9.51
C ARG A 47 -1.31 -10.93 -8.27
N VAL A 48 -0.50 -9.96 -7.86
CA VAL A 48 0.29 -10.05 -6.60
C VAL A 48 -0.61 -10.22 -5.38
N VAL A 49 -1.79 -9.64 -5.40
CA VAL A 49 -2.76 -9.64 -4.29
C VAL A 49 -3.82 -10.74 -4.44
N HIS A 50 -3.99 -11.27 -5.65
CA HIS A 50 -5.01 -12.27 -5.99
C HIS A 50 -4.36 -13.59 -6.44
N ALA A 51 -5.18 -14.62 -6.58
CA ALA A 51 -4.77 -15.96 -7.02
C ALA A 51 -3.66 -16.55 -6.14
N ALA A 52 -2.51 -16.91 -6.72
CA ALA A 52 -1.33 -17.43 -6.02
C ALA A 52 -0.23 -16.36 -5.88
N GLY A 53 -0.61 -15.09 -5.85
CA GLY A 53 0.33 -13.97 -5.74
C GLY A 53 1.05 -13.92 -4.38
N THR A 54 2.20 -13.27 -4.35
CA THR A 54 3.09 -13.23 -3.18
C THR A 54 2.46 -12.57 -1.95
N ALA A 55 1.40 -11.77 -2.12
CA ALA A 55 0.66 -11.11 -1.05
C ALA A 55 -0.79 -11.60 -0.94
N ALA A 56 -1.23 -12.58 -1.70
CA ALA A 56 -2.62 -13.03 -1.73
C ALA A 56 -3.14 -13.45 -0.35
N GLY A 57 -2.32 -14.14 0.44
CA GLY A 57 -2.67 -14.55 1.81
C GLY A 57 -2.95 -13.36 2.74
N ALA A 58 -2.23 -12.24 2.58
CA ALA A 58 -2.44 -11.05 3.39
C ALA A 58 -3.81 -10.41 3.16
N PHE A 59 -4.36 -10.53 1.95
CA PHE A 59 -5.62 -9.90 1.55
C PHE A 59 -6.82 -10.86 1.46
N THR A 60 -6.64 -12.10 1.92
CA THR A 60 -7.73 -13.08 1.95
C THR A 60 -8.92 -12.55 2.75
N GLY A 61 -10.12 -12.56 2.13
CA GLY A 61 -11.36 -12.07 2.73
C GLY A 61 -11.53 -10.54 2.75
N LEU A 62 -10.61 -9.77 2.18
CA LEU A 62 -10.84 -8.35 1.93
C LEU A 62 -11.90 -8.21 0.83
N GLN A 63 -12.93 -7.39 1.07
CA GLN A 63 -14.07 -7.20 0.15
C GLN A 63 -13.81 -6.12 -0.92
N ILE A 64 -12.57 -5.69 -1.05
CA ILE A 64 -12.16 -4.67 -2.01
C ILE A 64 -11.05 -5.27 -2.86
N ASP A 65 -11.21 -5.16 -4.17
CA ASP A 65 -10.13 -5.49 -5.10
C ASP A 65 -9.06 -4.41 -5.04
N ILE A 66 -7.86 -4.79 -4.71
CA ILE A 66 -6.70 -3.92 -4.71
C ILE A 66 -5.62 -4.45 -5.64
N ALA A 67 -4.68 -3.61 -5.99
CA ALA A 67 -3.47 -3.99 -6.69
C ALA A 67 -2.25 -3.54 -5.89
N GLY A 68 -1.16 -4.30 -5.92
CA GLY A 68 0.03 -3.96 -5.17
C GLY A 68 1.31 -4.62 -5.68
N LYS A 69 2.43 -4.23 -5.08
CA LYS A 69 3.75 -4.78 -5.37
C LYS A 69 4.52 -4.98 -4.07
N SER A 70 4.97 -6.19 -3.86
CA SER A 70 5.83 -6.57 -2.76
C SER A 70 7.30 -6.21 -3.01
N GLY A 71 8.02 -5.81 -1.98
CA GLY A 71 9.47 -5.59 -2.02
C GLY A 71 10.12 -6.05 -0.73
N SER A 72 11.09 -6.97 -0.83
CA SER A 72 11.98 -7.32 0.27
C SER A 72 13.38 -6.83 -0.12
N VAL A 73 13.93 -5.93 0.68
CA VAL A 73 15.21 -5.28 0.38
C VAL A 73 16.24 -5.71 1.39
N GLN A 74 17.29 -6.38 0.91
CA GLN A 74 18.42 -6.78 1.74
C GLN A 74 19.47 -5.67 1.75
N GLU A 75 19.63 -5.04 2.91
CA GLU A 75 20.67 -4.04 3.13
C GLU A 75 21.98 -4.70 3.60
N ASN A 76 21.87 -5.70 4.46
CA ASN A 76 23.01 -6.36 5.08
C ASN A 76 22.69 -7.85 5.34
N LEU A 77 23.67 -8.73 5.11
CA LEU A 77 23.52 -10.17 5.32
C LEU A 77 23.35 -10.56 6.81
N SER A 78 23.73 -9.69 7.73
CA SER A 78 23.61 -9.95 9.18
C SER A 78 22.33 -9.44 9.82
N ARG A 79 21.44 -8.82 9.02
CA ARG A 79 20.17 -8.25 9.50
C ARG A 79 19.01 -8.73 8.63
N ALA A 80 17.83 -8.74 9.23
CA ALA A 80 16.61 -9.02 8.49
C ALA A 80 16.37 -8.01 7.38
N ASN A 81 15.77 -8.44 6.28
CA ASN A 81 15.40 -7.59 5.15
C ASN A 81 14.40 -6.51 5.56
N HIS A 82 14.42 -5.38 4.87
CA HIS A 82 13.34 -4.40 4.96
C HIS A 82 12.12 -4.94 4.21
N ALA A 83 10.94 -4.83 4.83
CA ALA A 83 9.68 -5.20 4.22
C ALA A 83 9.02 -3.96 3.62
N THR A 84 8.69 -4.00 2.34
CA THR A 84 7.97 -2.92 1.67
C THR A 84 6.78 -3.44 0.88
N PHE A 85 5.71 -2.68 0.87
CA PHE A 85 4.55 -2.95 0.03
C PHE A 85 3.94 -1.64 -0.45
N ILE A 86 3.70 -1.53 -1.75
CA ILE A 86 2.97 -0.41 -2.35
C ILE A 86 1.69 -0.93 -2.96
N SER A 87 0.60 -0.18 -2.85
CA SER A 87 -0.70 -0.62 -3.33
C SER A 87 -1.64 0.55 -3.62
N TYR A 88 -2.68 0.27 -4.36
CA TYR A 88 -3.80 1.18 -4.55
C TYR A 88 -5.11 0.41 -4.58
N GLY A 89 -6.19 1.07 -4.24
CA GLY A 89 -7.52 0.47 -4.24
C GLY A 89 -8.67 1.48 -4.21
N PRO A 90 -9.88 1.08 -4.67
CA PRO A 90 -10.18 -0.14 -5.43
C PRO A 90 -9.47 -0.24 -6.78
N TYR A 91 -9.26 -1.43 -7.31
CA TYR A 91 -8.51 -1.66 -8.55
C TYR A 91 -9.04 -0.88 -9.76
N ASN A 92 -10.36 -0.90 -9.95
CA ASN A 92 -10.99 -0.28 -11.12
C ASN A 92 -11.26 1.23 -10.95
N ASP A 93 -11.38 1.71 -9.70
CA ASP A 93 -11.66 3.12 -9.38
C ASP A 93 -10.87 3.53 -8.14
N PRO A 94 -9.55 3.74 -8.25
CA PRO A 94 -8.68 3.99 -7.11
C PRO A 94 -9.09 5.24 -6.32
N LYS A 95 -9.25 5.09 -5.01
CA LYS A 95 -9.57 6.16 -4.06
C LYS A 95 -8.40 6.49 -3.15
N ILE A 96 -7.55 5.50 -2.89
CA ILE A 96 -6.41 5.64 -1.99
C ILE A 96 -5.23 4.79 -2.51
N SER A 97 -4.04 5.30 -2.35
CA SER A 97 -2.80 4.54 -2.44
C SER A 97 -2.17 4.40 -1.06
N VAL A 98 -1.60 3.24 -0.78
CA VAL A 98 -0.98 2.92 0.50
C VAL A 98 0.42 2.40 0.25
N THR A 99 1.39 2.99 0.94
CA THR A 99 2.78 2.51 0.95
C THR A 99 3.18 2.23 2.38
N VAL A 100 3.69 1.03 2.63
CA VAL A 100 4.22 0.61 3.93
C VAL A 100 5.68 0.19 3.76
N ALA A 101 6.53 0.70 4.64
CA ALA A 101 7.92 0.31 4.74
C ALA A 101 8.23 0.00 6.22
N ILE A 102 8.68 -1.22 6.49
CA ILE A 102 9.03 -1.69 7.83
C ILE A 102 10.52 -2.02 7.83
N PRO A 103 11.37 -1.18 8.44
CA PRO A 103 12.79 -1.48 8.58
C PRO A 103 12.98 -2.81 9.31
N HIS A 104 13.80 -3.68 8.75
CA HIS A 104 14.07 -5.03 9.28
C HIS A 104 12.80 -5.87 9.51
N GLY A 105 11.78 -5.65 8.68
CA GLY A 105 10.48 -6.31 8.79
C GLY A 105 10.42 -7.72 8.21
N TYR A 106 11.54 -8.34 7.92
CA TYR A 106 11.75 -9.69 7.39
C TYR A 106 11.26 -9.87 5.95
N MET A 107 9.98 -9.81 5.70
CA MET A 107 9.39 -10.10 4.40
C MET A 107 8.28 -9.12 4.04
N ALA A 108 8.13 -8.89 2.74
CA ALA A 108 7.12 -7.97 2.21
C ALA A 108 5.68 -8.30 2.64
N TYR A 109 5.40 -9.56 2.98
CA TYR A 109 4.11 -10.01 3.49
C TYR A 109 3.68 -9.24 4.74
N ASN A 110 4.63 -8.94 5.66
CA ASN A 110 4.32 -8.18 6.87
C ASN A 110 3.86 -6.76 6.56
N ALA A 111 4.48 -6.11 5.56
CA ALA A 111 4.03 -4.81 5.09
C ALA A 111 2.66 -4.88 4.39
N ALA A 112 2.38 -5.97 3.66
CA ALA A 112 1.08 -6.20 3.02
C ALA A 112 -0.05 -6.37 4.04
N VAL A 113 0.21 -7.05 5.16
CA VAL A 113 -0.76 -7.19 6.28
C VAL A 113 -1.13 -5.83 6.86
N VAL A 114 -0.14 -4.94 7.08
CA VAL A 114 -0.41 -3.57 7.55
C VAL A 114 -1.25 -2.81 6.52
N CYS A 115 -0.93 -2.90 5.22
CA CYS A 115 -1.75 -2.29 4.17
C CYS A 115 -3.20 -2.76 4.22
N ARG A 116 -3.46 -4.07 4.45
CA ARG A 116 -4.82 -4.59 4.59
C ARG A 116 -5.60 -3.87 5.67
N TYR A 117 -5.03 -3.68 6.87
CA TYR A 117 -5.70 -2.98 7.97
C TYR A 117 -6.00 -1.53 7.62
N ILE A 118 -5.10 -0.84 6.92
CA ILE A 118 -5.32 0.52 6.44
C ILE A 118 -6.52 0.57 5.49
N TYR A 119 -6.63 -0.37 4.54
CA TYR A 119 -7.80 -0.47 3.66
C TYR A 119 -9.09 -0.76 4.43
N GLN A 120 -9.06 -1.72 5.35
CA GLN A 120 -10.23 -2.07 6.14
C GLN A 120 -10.73 -0.88 6.95
N TYR A 121 -9.83 -0.14 7.59
CA TYR A 121 -10.17 1.08 8.33
C TYR A 121 -10.69 2.19 7.42
N TYR A 122 -9.99 2.48 6.33
CA TYR A 122 -10.36 3.55 5.40
C TYR A 122 -11.75 3.35 4.80
N PHE A 123 -12.11 2.12 4.48
CA PHE A 123 -13.43 1.78 3.92
C PHE A 123 -14.48 1.42 4.98
N GLY A 124 -14.18 1.57 6.26
CA GLY A 124 -15.14 1.39 7.35
C GLY A 124 -15.52 -0.05 7.65
N TYR A 125 -14.64 -1.02 7.37
CA TYR A 125 -14.87 -2.43 7.71
C TYR A 125 -14.45 -2.80 9.13
N ILE A 126 -13.53 -2.03 9.70
CA ILE A 126 -13.04 -2.17 11.08
C ILE A 126 -12.85 -0.79 11.70
N ASP A 127 -12.94 -0.72 13.01
CA ASP A 127 -12.64 0.46 13.80
C ASP A 127 -11.19 0.51 14.25
N MET A 128 -10.73 1.67 14.74
CA MET A 128 -9.37 1.83 15.24
C MET A 128 -9.11 0.92 16.45
N GLU A 129 -10.11 0.66 17.28
CA GLU A 129 -10.04 -0.22 18.44
C GLU A 129 -9.75 -1.66 18.02
N ASP A 130 -10.35 -2.12 16.93
CA ASP A 130 -10.09 -3.45 16.36
C ASP A 130 -8.64 -3.60 15.90
N ILE A 131 -8.03 -2.53 15.37
CA ILE A 131 -6.62 -2.55 14.91
C ILE A 131 -5.67 -2.58 16.10
N LEU A 132 -6.02 -1.87 17.19
CA LEU A 132 -5.18 -1.74 18.38
C LEU A 132 -5.36 -2.90 19.36
N ASP A 133 -6.39 -3.72 19.19
CA ASP A 133 -6.55 -4.93 20.00
C ASP A 133 -5.36 -5.88 19.73
N LYS A 134 -4.75 -6.32 20.82
CA LYS A 134 -3.53 -7.14 20.81
C LYS A 134 -3.66 -8.46 20.05
N SER A 135 -4.85 -8.95 19.80
CA SER A 135 -5.11 -10.16 19.01
C SER A 135 -4.66 -10.03 17.55
N TYR A 136 -4.58 -8.81 17.01
CA TYR A 136 -4.10 -8.52 15.65
C TYR A 136 -2.60 -8.18 15.59
N ASN A 137 -1.97 -7.91 16.72
CA ASN A 137 -0.56 -7.52 16.83
C ASN A 137 0.43 -8.70 16.98
N THR A 138 -0.03 -9.92 16.89
CA THR A 138 0.88 -11.05 16.71
C THR A 138 1.35 -11.05 15.25
N LEU A 139 2.37 -10.25 14.96
CA LEU A 139 3.30 -10.58 13.88
C LEU A 139 3.71 -12.02 14.15
N GLY A 140 3.32 -12.95 13.28
CA GLY A 140 3.60 -14.35 13.49
C GLY A 140 5.07 -14.50 13.87
N GLU A 141 5.33 -15.11 15.02
CA GLU A 141 6.68 -15.39 15.45
C GLU A 141 7.38 -16.11 14.31
N SER A 142 8.37 -15.42 13.76
CA SER A 142 9.41 -15.92 12.89
C SER A 142 9.12 -17.24 12.18
N ALA A 143 8.77 -17.17 10.94
CA ALA A 143 9.32 -18.15 10.04
C ALA A 143 10.84 -17.97 10.12
N THR A 144 11.53 -18.83 10.83
CA THR A 144 12.97 -19.00 10.72
C THR A 144 13.23 -19.43 9.29
N TYR A 145 13.58 -18.47 8.44
CA TYR A 145 14.12 -18.79 7.15
C TYR A 145 15.55 -19.27 7.38
N SER A 146 15.74 -20.58 7.33
CA SER A 146 17.02 -21.15 6.95
C SER A 146 17.21 -20.81 5.47
N ASP A 147 18.32 -20.17 5.14
CA ASP A 147 18.82 -19.93 3.79
C ASP A 147 18.81 -21.19 2.91
#